data_675c00ae87b1c04e9a1305e2cdc05108
#
_entry.id   675c00ae87b1c04e9a1305e2cdc05108
#
_cell.length_a   1.000
_cell.length_b   1.000
_cell.length_c   1.000
_cell.angle_alpha   90.00
_cell.angle_beta   90.00
_cell.angle_gamma   90.00
#
_symmetry.space_group_name_H-M   'P 1'
#
loop_
_entity.id
_entity.type
_entity.pdbx_description
1 polymer ?
#
loop_
_entity_poly.entity_id
_entity_poly.type
_entity_poly.pdbx_seq_one_letter_code
_entity_poly.pdbx_strand_id
1 'polypeptide(L)'
;GYQKVMPAKDVLNLVEGVLTYSFEEAMLGRSLKDFPAMMCIRYGKSCLPIILRYLDQEHAYQFILADFATLEDWRLILEWLSALARQLGNEIHDNLGTSYDADSIFSFDYENYLLKNLQNLEQDPDLHQYQLQGFAHPVILDRELLRKILDSAQPLEEFSQVVKKVQYSSAFFSQVRFYRQNETGGIIGSYSLTEDTDTVLPRVPFVPAEFVEKVNMDEIIDWKVNLVEITGNPDMPESYKPVAAVNLEALLSALDSSEFELLDANQIEIKKLSKERLLQLAQV
;
A
#
# COMPACT_ATOMS: atom_id res chain seq x y z
N GLY A 1 33.42 -17.03 19.30
CA GLY A 1 32.10 -17.53 19.71
C GLY A 1 31.04 -16.78 18.93
N TYR A 2 30.00 -17.46 18.46
CA TYR A 2 28.90 -16.80 17.73
C TYR A 2 28.24 -15.78 18.65
N GLN A 3 28.07 -14.57 18.12
CA GLN A 3 27.40 -13.50 18.83
C GLN A 3 25.92 -13.87 19.04
N LYS A 4 25.42 -13.71 20.27
CA LYS A 4 24.02 -14.03 20.58
C LYS A 4 23.08 -13.11 19.72
N VAL A 5 22.10 -13.74 19.06
CA VAL A 5 21.10 -12.98 18.27
C VAL A 5 20.33 -12.03 19.19
N MET A 6 20.27 -10.76 18.79
CA MET A 6 19.60 -9.70 19.56
C MET A 6 18.09 -10.00 19.72
N PRO A 7 17.48 -9.56 20.83
CA PRO A 7 16.03 -9.48 20.93
C PRO A 7 15.45 -8.59 19.83
N ALA A 8 14.26 -8.94 19.33
CA ALA A 8 13.61 -8.17 18.27
C ALA A 8 13.44 -6.69 18.66
N LYS A 9 13.03 -6.42 19.91
CA LYS A 9 12.90 -5.06 20.46
C LYS A 9 14.20 -4.26 20.38
N ASP A 10 15.32 -4.87 20.65
CA ASP A 10 16.62 -4.19 20.64
C ASP A 10 17.03 -3.82 19.22
N VAL A 11 16.73 -4.69 18.22
CA VAL A 11 16.98 -4.39 16.82
C VAL A 11 16.07 -3.24 16.32
N LEU A 12 14.78 -3.25 16.69
CA LEU A 12 13.84 -2.16 16.36
C LEU A 12 14.30 -0.83 16.98
N ASN A 13 14.76 -0.83 18.20
CA ASN A 13 15.17 0.37 18.94
C ASN A 13 16.52 0.95 18.50
N LEU A 14 17.26 0.32 17.57
CA LEU A 14 18.48 0.90 17.00
C LEU A 14 18.22 2.20 16.25
N VAL A 15 17.00 2.37 15.76
CA VAL A 15 16.57 3.59 15.05
C VAL A 15 15.25 4.07 15.66
N GLU A 16 15.18 5.37 15.92
CA GLU A 16 14.02 6.00 16.56
C GLU A 16 12.77 5.89 15.69
N GLY A 17 11.64 5.56 16.35
CA GLY A 17 10.31 5.53 15.73
C GLY A 17 10.03 4.34 14.84
N VAL A 18 10.93 3.36 14.77
CA VAL A 18 10.67 2.11 14.06
C VAL A 18 9.78 1.21 14.90
N LEU A 19 8.74 0.68 14.26
CA LEU A 19 7.82 -0.28 14.88
C LEU A 19 7.50 -1.42 13.88
N THR A 20 7.07 -2.55 14.42
CA THR A 20 6.47 -3.62 13.64
C THR A 20 4.97 -3.68 13.85
N TYR A 21 4.23 -4.03 12.78
CA TYR A 21 2.79 -4.31 12.86
C TYR A 21 2.47 -5.79 12.65
N SER A 22 3.51 -6.63 12.54
CA SER A 22 3.35 -8.09 12.33
C SER A 22 3.18 -8.86 13.64
N PHE A 23 3.63 -8.30 14.78
CA PHE A 23 3.64 -8.97 16.08
C PHE A 23 3.30 -8.02 17.21
N GLU A 24 2.71 -8.57 18.27
CA GLU A 24 2.38 -7.82 19.48
C GLU A 24 3.64 -7.40 20.25
N GLU A 25 3.61 -6.25 20.88
CA GLU A 25 4.76 -5.69 21.61
C GLU A 25 5.27 -6.63 22.71
N ALA A 26 4.37 -7.36 23.39
CA ALA A 26 4.72 -8.33 24.44
C ALA A 26 5.64 -9.46 23.95
N MET A 27 5.63 -9.77 22.64
CA MET A 27 6.48 -10.80 22.05
C MET A 27 7.90 -10.33 21.73
N LEU A 28 8.11 -9.02 21.57
CA LEU A 28 9.33 -8.43 21.00
C LEU A 28 10.58 -8.59 21.90
N GLY A 29 10.42 -8.97 23.17
CA GLY A 29 11.54 -9.34 24.06
C GLY A 29 12.25 -10.64 23.68
N ARG A 30 11.70 -11.45 22.78
CA ARG A 30 12.27 -12.69 22.30
C ARG A 30 13.38 -12.42 21.28
N SER A 31 14.27 -13.41 21.09
CA SER A 31 15.31 -13.35 20.06
C SER A 31 14.69 -13.16 18.65
N LEU A 32 15.31 -12.32 17.81
CA LEU A 32 14.82 -12.09 16.44
C LEU A 32 14.69 -13.39 15.63
N LYS A 33 15.55 -14.38 15.87
CA LYS A 33 15.49 -15.70 15.21
C LYS A 33 14.20 -16.49 15.48
N ASP A 34 13.45 -16.12 16.55
CA ASP A 34 12.21 -16.78 16.91
C ASP A 34 11.01 -16.29 16.04
N PHE A 35 11.25 -15.32 15.18
CA PHE A 35 10.26 -14.75 14.26
C PHE A 35 10.58 -15.15 12.81
N PRO A 36 9.60 -15.55 12.00
CA PRO A 36 9.83 -15.91 10.60
C PRO A 36 10.26 -14.72 9.76
N ALA A 37 9.59 -13.60 9.93
CA ALA A 37 9.89 -12.30 9.35
C ALA A 37 9.03 -11.23 10.05
N MET A 38 9.51 -10.00 10.10
CA MET A 38 8.81 -8.86 10.69
C MET A 38 8.65 -7.76 9.65
N MET A 39 7.44 -7.25 9.47
CA MET A 39 7.19 -6.06 8.64
C MET A 39 7.29 -4.82 9.52
N CYS A 40 8.21 -3.93 9.17
CA CYS A 40 8.58 -2.79 9.98
C CYS A 40 8.43 -1.49 9.19
N ILE A 41 8.01 -0.44 9.89
CA ILE A 41 7.84 0.92 9.34
C ILE A 41 8.26 1.97 10.37
N ARG A 42 8.50 3.19 9.89
CA ARG A 42 8.48 4.39 10.70
C ARG A 42 7.19 5.15 10.38
N TYR A 43 6.19 5.07 11.28
CA TYR A 43 4.87 5.65 11.03
C TYR A 43 4.94 7.15 10.74
N GLY A 44 4.14 7.62 9.79
CA GLY A 44 4.13 9.01 9.32
C GLY A 44 5.20 9.34 8.27
N LYS A 45 6.18 8.45 8.05
CA LYS A 45 7.26 8.61 7.08
C LYS A 45 7.31 7.48 6.06
N SER A 46 7.38 6.23 6.52
CA SER A 46 7.43 5.04 5.65
C SER A 46 6.16 4.85 4.84
N CYS A 47 6.30 4.34 3.64
CA CYS A 47 5.21 3.98 2.75
C CYS A 47 5.22 2.48 2.42
N LEU A 48 6.40 1.87 2.33
CA LEU A 48 6.56 0.44 2.14
C LEU A 48 7.21 -0.19 3.36
N PRO A 49 6.83 -1.43 3.72
CA PRO A 49 7.44 -2.10 4.84
C PRO A 49 8.87 -2.55 4.52
N ILE A 50 9.75 -2.43 5.51
CA ILE A 50 11.03 -3.13 5.52
C ILE A 50 10.77 -4.48 6.17
N ILE A 51 11.13 -5.57 5.48
CA ILE A 51 11.05 -6.92 6.03
C ILE A 51 12.35 -7.23 6.73
N LEU A 52 12.27 -7.50 8.01
CA LEU A 52 13.42 -7.88 8.87
C LEU A 52 13.29 -9.34 9.29
N ARG A 53 14.36 -10.12 9.09
CA ARG A 53 14.46 -11.49 9.60
C ARG A 53 15.89 -11.88 9.94
N TYR A 54 16.06 -12.96 10.68
CA TYR A 54 17.35 -13.58 10.94
C TYR A 54 17.48 -14.87 10.13
N LEU A 55 18.60 -15.05 9.46
CA LEU A 55 18.94 -16.23 8.68
C LEU A 55 19.88 -17.11 9.52
N ASP A 56 19.36 -18.21 10.08
CA ASP A 56 20.11 -19.08 10.99
C ASP A 56 21.32 -19.74 10.33
N GLN A 57 21.21 -20.13 9.07
CA GLN A 57 22.28 -20.80 8.33
C GLN A 57 23.45 -19.88 8.02
N GLU A 58 23.16 -18.66 7.66
CA GLU A 58 24.13 -17.61 7.31
C GLU A 58 24.59 -16.82 8.54
N HIS A 59 23.94 -17.01 9.68
CA HIS A 59 24.14 -16.22 10.90
C HIS A 59 24.04 -14.71 10.67
N ALA A 60 23.06 -14.30 9.85
CA ALA A 60 22.92 -12.95 9.36
C ALA A 60 21.54 -12.33 9.63
N TYR A 61 21.52 -11.03 9.89
CA TYR A 61 20.31 -10.21 9.83
C TYR A 61 20.05 -9.85 8.38
N GLN A 62 18.85 -10.08 7.90
CA GLN A 62 18.44 -9.71 6.55
C GLN A 62 17.37 -8.64 6.59
N PHE A 63 17.58 -7.60 5.78
CA PHE A 63 16.61 -6.54 5.50
C PHE A 63 16.23 -6.65 4.04
N ILE A 64 14.93 -6.60 3.76
CA ILE A 64 14.40 -6.60 2.39
C ILE A 64 13.52 -5.38 2.23
N LEU A 65 13.78 -4.60 1.20
CA LEU A 65 13.00 -3.45 0.79
C LEU A 65 12.60 -3.63 -0.68
N ALA A 66 11.38 -3.23 -1.03
CA ALA A 66 10.91 -3.30 -2.41
C ALA A 66 11.65 -2.30 -3.31
N ASP A 67 11.84 -2.66 -4.58
CA ASP A 67 12.58 -1.85 -5.56
C ASP A 67 11.99 -0.44 -5.78
N PHE A 68 10.68 -0.30 -5.60
CA PHE A 68 9.93 0.95 -5.71
C PHE A 68 9.61 1.56 -4.35
N ALA A 69 10.50 1.42 -3.38
CA ALA A 69 10.36 2.08 -2.10
C ALA A 69 10.56 3.60 -2.23
N THR A 70 9.90 4.36 -1.36
CA THR A 70 10.01 5.82 -1.37
C THR A 70 11.37 6.30 -0.84
N LEU A 71 11.69 7.57 -1.05
CA LEU A 71 12.93 8.16 -0.53
C LEU A 71 13.05 8.00 1.00
N GLU A 72 11.95 8.13 1.74
CA GLU A 72 11.95 7.96 3.20
C GLU A 72 12.17 6.50 3.62
N ASP A 73 11.66 5.54 2.85
CA ASP A 73 11.91 4.11 3.10
C ASP A 73 13.39 3.77 2.88
N TRP A 74 14.01 4.30 1.81
CA TRP A 74 15.43 4.13 1.54
C TRP A 74 16.31 4.76 2.61
N ARG A 75 16.00 5.99 3.04
CA ARG A 75 16.73 6.66 4.13
C ARG A 75 16.64 5.85 5.42
N LEU A 76 15.47 5.32 5.73
CA LEU A 76 15.27 4.50 6.93
C LEU A 76 16.11 3.22 6.90
N ILE A 77 16.09 2.45 5.78
CA ILE A 77 16.85 1.20 5.73
C ILE A 77 18.35 1.44 5.83
N LEU A 78 18.89 2.49 5.19
CA LEU A 78 20.32 2.83 5.28
C LEU A 78 20.71 3.24 6.70
N GLU A 79 19.90 4.07 7.36
CA GLU A 79 20.08 4.45 8.76
C GLU A 79 20.10 3.20 9.67
N TRP A 80 19.18 2.28 9.44
CA TRP A 80 19.04 1.09 10.27
C TRP A 80 20.15 0.09 10.04
N LEU A 81 20.55 -0.16 8.81
CA LEU A 81 21.71 -0.99 8.46
C LEU A 81 22.99 -0.45 9.09
N SER A 82 23.23 0.88 8.99
CA SER A 82 24.37 1.55 9.62
C SER A 82 24.39 1.33 11.14
N ALA A 83 23.24 1.56 11.80
CA ALA A 83 23.14 1.40 13.24
C ALA A 83 23.40 -0.05 13.70
N LEU A 84 22.84 -1.03 12.98
CA LEU A 84 23.04 -2.45 13.28
C LEU A 84 24.50 -2.87 13.03
N ALA A 85 25.11 -2.44 11.93
CA ALA A 85 26.51 -2.72 11.60
C ALA A 85 27.46 -2.20 12.69
N ARG A 86 27.25 -0.99 13.19
CA ARG A 86 28.02 -0.43 14.32
C ARG A 86 27.83 -1.25 15.60
N GLN A 87 26.59 -1.64 15.89
CA GLN A 87 26.28 -2.43 17.10
C GLN A 87 26.94 -3.80 17.07
N LEU A 88 27.05 -4.44 15.90
CA LEU A 88 27.59 -5.78 15.73
C LEU A 88 29.08 -5.78 15.41
N GLY A 89 29.63 -4.68 14.89
CA GLY A 89 30.99 -4.61 14.36
C GLY A 89 31.17 -5.40 13.06
N ASN A 90 30.12 -5.58 12.28
CA ASN A 90 30.08 -6.40 11.07
C ASN A 90 29.88 -5.55 9.82
N GLU A 91 30.25 -6.12 8.65
CA GLU A 91 29.97 -5.54 7.34
C GLU A 91 28.53 -5.78 6.91
N ILE A 92 28.07 -4.94 6.00
CA ILE A 92 26.79 -5.03 5.30
C ILE A 92 27.07 -5.52 3.89
N HIS A 93 26.33 -6.52 3.42
CA HIS A 93 26.45 -7.05 2.07
C HIS A 93 25.13 -6.86 1.34
N ASP A 94 25.19 -6.26 0.13
CA ASP A 94 24.02 -6.20 -0.75
C ASP A 94 23.86 -7.49 -1.56
N ASN A 95 22.74 -7.61 -2.25
CA ASN A 95 22.43 -8.76 -3.10
C ASN A 95 23.25 -8.79 -4.40
N LEU A 96 24.05 -7.77 -4.69
CA LEU A 96 24.95 -7.68 -5.84
C LEU A 96 26.39 -8.07 -5.48
N GLY A 97 26.66 -8.36 -4.19
CA GLY A 97 27.96 -8.76 -3.68
C GLY A 97 28.88 -7.60 -3.30
N THR A 98 28.34 -6.40 -3.18
CA THR A 98 29.08 -5.24 -2.67
C THR A 98 29.07 -5.25 -1.15
N SER A 99 30.21 -4.90 -0.53
CA SER A 99 30.33 -4.80 0.94
C SER A 99 30.45 -3.35 1.34
N TYR A 100 29.80 -3.02 2.45
CA TYR A 100 29.82 -1.71 3.08
C TYR A 100 30.12 -1.85 4.57
N ASP A 101 30.78 -0.88 5.15
CA ASP A 101 30.78 -0.67 6.59
C ASP A 101 29.62 0.25 7.01
N ALA A 102 29.54 0.52 8.31
CA ALA A 102 28.47 1.36 8.87
C ALA A 102 28.43 2.80 8.33
N ASP A 103 29.54 3.33 7.86
CA ASP A 103 29.63 4.68 7.33
C ASP A 103 29.48 4.70 5.80
N SER A 104 30.14 3.76 5.11
CA SER A 104 30.12 3.67 3.65
C SER A 104 28.77 3.26 3.07
N ILE A 105 27.86 2.65 3.85
CA ILE A 105 26.52 2.28 3.37
C ILE A 105 25.74 3.50 2.83
N PHE A 106 25.99 4.69 3.35
CA PHE A 106 25.34 5.91 2.87
C PHE A 106 25.83 6.36 1.47
N SER A 107 26.86 5.72 0.93
CA SER A 107 27.28 5.90 -0.47
C SER A 107 26.44 5.09 -1.46
N PHE A 108 25.55 4.23 -0.99
CA PHE A 108 24.62 3.51 -1.86
C PHE A 108 23.71 4.50 -2.60
N ASP A 109 23.80 4.53 -3.92
CA ASP A 109 23.08 5.48 -4.79
C ASP A 109 21.65 5.00 -5.05
N TYR A 110 20.82 5.01 -3.98
CA TYR A 110 19.43 4.60 -4.05
C TYR A 110 18.57 5.52 -4.93
N GLU A 111 18.93 6.79 -5.06
CA GLU A 111 18.19 7.72 -5.90
C GLU A 111 18.31 7.32 -7.38
N ASN A 112 19.51 7.07 -7.87
CA ASN A 112 19.73 6.60 -9.24
C ASN A 112 19.14 5.18 -9.44
N TYR A 113 19.21 4.32 -8.43
CA TYR A 113 18.61 2.99 -8.46
C TYR A 113 17.09 3.10 -8.64
N LEU A 114 16.40 3.88 -7.82
CA LEU A 114 14.96 4.09 -7.89
C LEU A 114 14.54 4.75 -9.22
N LEU A 115 15.28 5.79 -9.65
CA LEU A 115 14.99 6.47 -10.91
C LEU A 115 15.05 5.52 -12.11
N LYS A 116 16.09 4.69 -12.17
CA LYS A 116 16.24 3.67 -13.24
C LYS A 116 15.11 2.64 -13.21
N ASN A 117 14.70 2.19 -12.03
CA ASN A 117 13.60 1.25 -11.90
C ASN A 117 12.27 1.85 -12.40
N LEU A 118 11.99 3.12 -12.06
CA LEU A 118 10.79 3.81 -12.56
C LEU A 118 10.84 3.99 -14.09
N GLN A 119 11.99 4.35 -14.66
CA GLN A 119 12.19 4.46 -16.10
C GLN A 119 12.00 3.12 -16.81
N ASN A 120 12.58 2.05 -16.26
CA ASN A 120 12.45 0.70 -16.82
C ASN A 120 10.98 0.23 -16.78
N LEU A 121 10.28 0.50 -15.70
CA LEU A 121 8.86 0.15 -15.59
C LEU A 121 8.01 0.96 -16.60
N GLU A 122 8.28 2.25 -16.78
CA GLU A 122 7.57 3.08 -17.78
C GLU A 122 7.77 2.56 -19.20
N GLN A 123 8.98 2.07 -19.51
CA GLN A 123 9.34 1.56 -20.82
C GLN A 123 8.93 0.11 -21.08
N ASP A 124 8.47 -0.61 -20.07
CA ASP A 124 8.03 -2.00 -20.22
C ASP A 124 6.84 -2.07 -21.19
N PRO A 125 6.98 -2.74 -22.37
CA PRO A 125 5.91 -2.80 -23.36
C PRO A 125 4.66 -3.52 -22.84
N ASP A 126 4.81 -4.40 -21.89
CA ASP A 126 3.73 -5.22 -21.32
C ASP A 126 3.06 -4.54 -20.11
N LEU A 127 3.50 -3.34 -19.75
CA LEU A 127 2.91 -2.60 -18.65
C LEU A 127 1.48 -2.15 -18.99
N HIS A 128 0.51 -2.76 -18.32
CA HIS A 128 -0.86 -2.26 -18.23
C HIS A 128 -1.07 -1.49 -16.94
N GLN A 129 -0.93 -2.19 -15.82
CA GLN A 129 -0.93 -1.64 -14.47
C GLN A 129 0.07 -2.39 -13.61
N TYR A 130 0.75 -1.69 -12.73
CA TYR A 130 1.63 -2.27 -11.72
C TYR A 130 1.07 -1.97 -10.34
N GLN A 131 0.88 -2.99 -9.51
CA GLN A 131 0.41 -2.84 -8.15
C GLN A 131 1.60 -2.86 -7.20
N LEU A 132 1.90 -1.71 -6.61
CA LEU A 132 2.89 -1.57 -5.55
C LEU A 132 2.22 -1.79 -4.20
N GLN A 133 2.71 -2.77 -3.44
CA GLN A 133 2.16 -3.09 -2.13
C GLN A 133 2.73 -2.18 -1.06
N GLY A 134 1.96 -1.18 -0.62
CA GLY A 134 2.28 -0.35 0.53
C GLY A 134 1.95 -1.02 1.87
N PHE A 135 2.29 -0.35 2.98
CA PHE A 135 2.02 -0.91 4.30
C PHE A 135 0.53 -0.90 4.67
N ALA A 136 -0.25 0.05 4.17
CA ALA A 136 -1.68 0.17 4.43
C ALA A 136 -2.52 -0.20 3.22
N HIS A 137 -2.17 0.33 2.04
CA HIS A 137 -2.97 0.21 0.82
C HIS A 137 -2.08 -0.05 -0.40
N PRO A 138 -2.57 -0.80 -1.41
CA PRO A 138 -1.88 -0.90 -2.68
C PRO A 138 -1.91 0.43 -3.42
N VAL A 139 -0.85 0.72 -4.17
CA VAL A 139 -0.73 1.86 -5.09
C VAL A 139 -0.70 1.33 -6.51
N ILE A 140 -1.52 1.88 -7.38
CA ILE A 140 -1.60 1.46 -8.77
C ILE A 140 -0.82 2.46 -9.63
N LEU A 141 0.17 1.94 -10.35
CA LEU A 141 0.98 2.68 -11.30
C LEU A 141 0.64 2.23 -12.71
N ASP A 142 0.51 3.16 -13.63
CA ASP A 142 0.43 2.92 -15.06
C ASP A 142 1.43 3.80 -15.81
N ARG A 143 1.51 3.61 -17.11
CA ARG A 143 2.46 4.36 -17.95
C ARG A 143 2.18 5.87 -17.95
N GLU A 144 0.91 6.28 -17.91
CA GLU A 144 0.54 7.69 -17.91
C GLU A 144 1.00 8.38 -16.62
N LEU A 145 0.72 7.77 -15.47
CA LEU A 145 1.16 8.27 -14.16
C LEU A 145 2.69 8.28 -14.06
N LEU A 146 3.36 7.21 -14.52
CA LEU A 146 4.83 7.14 -14.51
C LEU A 146 5.47 8.23 -15.37
N ARG A 147 4.94 8.52 -16.57
CA ARG A 147 5.40 9.63 -17.40
C ARG A 147 5.23 10.98 -16.71
N LYS A 148 4.06 11.23 -16.13
CA LYS A 148 3.81 12.45 -15.37
C LYS A 148 4.80 12.63 -14.22
N ILE A 149 5.12 11.55 -13.50
CA ILE A 149 6.10 11.56 -12.42
C ILE A 149 7.50 11.84 -12.98
N LEU A 150 7.94 11.11 -14.01
CA LEU A 150 9.27 11.21 -14.59
C LEU A 150 9.53 12.57 -15.29
N ASP A 151 8.50 13.19 -15.84
CA ASP A 151 8.57 14.52 -16.49
C ASP A 151 8.49 15.68 -15.48
N SER A 152 8.25 15.40 -14.21
CA SER A 152 8.22 16.42 -13.16
C SER A 152 9.62 16.99 -12.86
N ALA A 153 9.68 18.15 -12.22
CA ALA A 153 10.97 18.77 -11.84
C ALA A 153 11.73 17.93 -10.80
N GLN A 154 11.05 17.15 -10.01
CA GLN A 154 11.60 16.30 -8.93
C GLN A 154 10.94 14.92 -8.95
N PRO A 155 11.31 14.03 -9.88
CA PRO A 155 10.60 12.78 -10.10
C PRO A 155 10.49 11.87 -8.89
N LEU A 156 11.56 11.76 -8.08
CA LEU A 156 11.60 10.87 -6.92
C LEU A 156 10.75 11.40 -5.75
N GLU A 157 10.73 12.71 -5.55
CA GLU A 157 9.84 13.37 -4.61
C GLU A 157 8.38 13.22 -5.05
N GLU A 158 8.09 13.46 -6.33
CA GLU A 158 6.72 13.31 -6.87
C GLU A 158 6.23 11.88 -6.71
N PHE A 159 7.04 10.90 -7.08
CA PHE A 159 6.75 9.48 -6.86
C PHE A 159 6.47 9.19 -5.37
N SER A 160 7.36 9.65 -4.48
CA SER A 160 7.22 9.44 -3.04
C SER A 160 5.93 10.08 -2.48
N GLN A 161 5.54 11.26 -2.99
CA GLN A 161 4.30 11.93 -2.59
C GLN A 161 3.05 11.18 -3.06
N VAL A 162 3.04 10.66 -4.30
CA VAL A 162 1.93 9.83 -4.81
C VAL A 162 1.74 8.60 -3.91
N VAL A 163 2.81 7.87 -3.62
CA VAL A 163 2.74 6.68 -2.76
C VAL A 163 2.29 7.06 -1.35
N LYS A 164 2.85 8.11 -0.77
CA LYS A 164 2.53 8.59 0.58
C LYS A 164 1.07 9.01 0.70
N LYS A 165 0.53 9.71 -0.29
CA LYS A 165 -0.87 10.15 -0.31
C LYS A 165 -1.84 8.97 -0.17
N VAL A 166 -1.56 7.86 -0.87
CA VAL A 166 -2.37 6.63 -0.76
C VAL A 166 -2.22 6.00 0.63
N GLN A 167 -0.97 5.88 1.16
CA GLN A 167 -0.73 5.19 2.43
C GLN A 167 -1.34 5.92 3.63
N TYR A 168 -1.40 7.24 3.60
CA TYR A 168 -1.84 8.07 4.72
C TYR A 168 -3.19 8.77 4.47
N SER A 169 -3.93 8.37 3.44
CA SER A 169 -5.31 8.82 3.28
C SER A 169 -6.16 8.34 4.46
N SER A 170 -6.96 9.23 5.02
CA SER A 170 -7.95 8.92 6.06
C SER A 170 -9.27 8.42 5.49
N ALA A 171 -9.42 8.39 4.17
CA ALA A 171 -10.62 7.92 3.50
C ALA A 171 -10.87 6.43 3.72
N PHE A 172 -12.10 6.03 3.65
CA PHE A 172 -12.49 4.62 3.66
C PHE A 172 -12.19 3.98 2.30
N PHE A 173 -11.28 3.02 2.27
CA PHE A 173 -11.00 2.21 1.07
C PHE A 173 -12.06 1.13 0.94
N SER A 174 -13.00 1.33 0.03
CA SER A 174 -14.08 0.38 -0.19
C SER A 174 -13.55 -0.90 -0.84
N GLN A 175 -13.71 -2.02 -0.13
CA GLN A 175 -13.33 -3.32 -0.63
C GLN A 175 -14.47 -3.96 -1.41
N VAL A 176 -14.14 -4.62 -2.53
CA VAL A 176 -15.12 -5.32 -3.33
C VAL A 176 -15.65 -6.54 -2.59
N ARG A 177 -16.95 -6.77 -2.74
CA ARG A 177 -17.64 -8.02 -2.35
C ARG A 177 -18.23 -8.66 -3.58
N PHE A 178 -18.12 -9.97 -3.69
CA PHE A 178 -18.67 -10.73 -4.82
C PHE A 178 -19.91 -11.50 -4.42
N TYR A 179 -20.95 -11.37 -5.24
CA TYR A 179 -22.22 -12.06 -5.06
C TYR A 179 -22.57 -12.83 -6.33
N ARG A 180 -22.95 -14.10 -6.18
CA ARG A 180 -23.47 -14.89 -7.32
C ARG A 180 -24.99 -14.72 -7.40
N GLN A 181 -25.47 -14.31 -8.59
CA GLN A 181 -26.91 -14.24 -8.84
C GLN A 181 -27.50 -15.65 -8.99
N ASN A 182 -28.57 -15.94 -8.27
CA ASN A 182 -29.21 -17.25 -8.31
C ASN A 182 -29.88 -17.57 -9.67
N GLU A 183 -30.38 -16.54 -10.36
CA GLU A 183 -31.09 -16.68 -11.63
C GLU A 183 -30.19 -16.91 -12.83
N THR A 184 -29.05 -16.23 -12.89
CA THR A 184 -28.13 -16.26 -14.05
C THR A 184 -26.86 -17.03 -13.78
N GLY A 185 -26.52 -17.25 -12.51
CA GLY A 185 -25.23 -17.80 -12.10
C GLY A 185 -24.05 -16.82 -12.25
N GLY A 186 -24.28 -15.64 -12.81
CA GLY A 186 -23.27 -14.60 -12.99
C GLY A 186 -22.84 -13.96 -11.65
N ILE A 187 -21.63 -13.43 -11.64
CA ILE A 187 -21.07 -12.79 -10.44
C ILE A 187 -21.22 -11.26 -10.58
N ILE A 188 -21.61 -10.62 -9.48
CA ILE A 188 -21.61 -9.16 -9.35
C ILE A 188 -20.51 -8.77 -8.38
N GLY A 189 -19.61 -7.86 -8.79
CA GLY A 189 -18.69 -7.15 -7.92
C GLY A 189 -19.37 -5.91 -7.33
N SER A 190 -19.28 -5.71 -6.03
CA SER A 190 -19.98 -4.61 -5.36
C SER A 190 -19.07 -3.89 -4.37
N TYR A 191 -19.00 -2.58 -4.51
CA TYR A 191 -18.37 -1.64 -3.59
C TYR A 191 -19.43 -0.94 -2.72
N SER A 192 -19.01 -0.10 -1.80
CA SER A 192 -19.89 0.73 -0.97
C SER A 192 -19.47 2.17 -0.96
N LEU A 193 -20.41 3.10 -1.03
CA LEU A 193 -20.23 4.54 -0.88
C LEU A 193 -21.22 5.02 0.17
N THR A 194 -20.66 5.51 1.30
CA THR A 194 -21.47 5.91 2.45
C THR A 194 -21.56 7.43 2.53
N GLU A 195 -22.74 7.95 2.90
CA GLU A 195 -22.93 9.37 3.14
C GLU A 195 -21.91 9.88 4.17
N ASP A 196 -21.52 11.15 4.03
CA ASP A 196 -20.64 11.88 4.97
C ASP A 196 -19.27 11.21 5.23
N THR A 197 -18.83 10.34 4.30
CA THR A 197 -17.60 9.56 4.42
C THR A 197 -16.76 9.71 3.16
N ASP A 198 -15.52 10.21 3.30
CA ASP A 198 -14.55 10.17 2.20
C ASP A 198 -14.28 8.71 1.84
N THR A 199 -14.46 8.35 0.56
CA THR A 199 -14.42 6.95 0.13
C THR A 199 -13.54 6.78 -1.10
N VAL A 200 -12.64 5.80 -1.06
CA VAL A 200 -11.81 5.43 -2.22
C VAL A 200 -12.48 4.28 -2.98
N LEU A 201 -12.65 4.51 -4.28
CA LEU A 201 -13.14 3.53 -5.25
C LEU A 201 -12.16 3.39 -6.43
N PRO A 202 -12.09 2.24 -7.11
CA PRO A 202 -11.37 2.11 -8.36
C PRO A 202 -12.15 2.76 -9.52
N ARG A 203 -11.44 3.38 -10.45
CA ARG A 203 -12.01 3.85 -11.74
C ARG A 203 -12.33 2.69 -12.67
N VAL A 204 -11.42 1.73 -12.72
CA VAL A 204 -11.58 0.48 -13.44
C VAL A 204 -11.58 -0.65 -12.41
N PRO A 205 -12.70 -1.36 -12.25
CA PRO A 205 -12.78 -2.42 -11.25
C PRO A 205 -11.92 -3.61 -11.64
N PHE A 206 -11.46 -4.36 -10.65
CA PHE A 206 -10.62 -5.54 -10.82
C PHE A 206 -10.92 -6.59 -9.74
N VAL A 207 -10.48 -7.81 -9.97
CA VAL A 207 -10.52 -8.89 -8.97
C VAL A 207 -9.23 -8.82 -8.15
N PRO A 208 -9.30 -8.52 -6.82
CA PRO A 208 -8.12 -8.53 -5.98
C PRO A 208 -7.46 -9.91 -5.90
N ALA A 209 -6.15 -9.94 -5.65
CA ALA A 209 -5.34 -11.15 -5.69
C ALA A 209 -5.88 -12.28 -4.79
N GLU A 210 -6.46 -11.94 -3.64
CA GLU A 210 -7.07 -12.90 -2.71
C GLU A 210 -8.32 -13.60 -3.24
N PHE A 211 -8.91 -13.09 -4.32
CA PHE A 211 -10.12 -13.64 -4.95
C PHE A 211 -9.88 -14.30 -6.31
N VAL A 212 -8.70 -14.16 -6.94
CA VAL A 212 -8.46 -14.65 -8.31
C VAL A 212 -8.61 -16.16 -8.47
N GLU A 213 -8.42 -16.93 -7.41
CA GLU A 213 -8.67 -18.38 -7.42
C GLU A 213 -10.17 -18.77 -7.36
N LYS A 214 -11.03 -17.83 -6.92
CA LYS A 214 -12.46 -18.07 -6.66
C LYS A 214 -13.37 -17.34 -7.63
N VAL A 215 -12.89 -16.26 -8.22
CA VAL A 215 -13.66 -15.36 -9.08
C VAL A 215 -12.87 -15.12 -10.35
N ASN A 216 -13.41 -15.56 -11.48
CA ASN A 216 -12.87 -15.23 -12.79
C ASN A 216 -13.48 -13.91 -13.26
N MET A 217 -12.64 -13.00 -13.78
CA MET A 217 -13.08 -11.71 -14.32
C MET A 217 -14.18 -11.88 -15.39
N ASP A 218 -14.09 -12.92 -16.23
CA ASP A 218 -15.05 -13.21 -17.29
C ASP A 218 -16.44 -13.68 -16.77
N GLU A 219 -16.53 -14.07 -15.51
CA GLU A 219 -17.82 -14.44 -14.87
C GLU A 219 -18.54 -13.23 -14.28
N ILE A 220 -17.87 -12.07 -14.21
CA ILE A 220 -18.44 -10.86 -13.62
C ILE A 220 -19.32 -10.18 -14.68
N ILE A 221 -20.60 -10.14 -14.39
CA ILE A 221 -21.62 -9.60 -15.31
C ILE A 221 -21.95 -8.12 -15.04
N ASP A 222 -21.63 -7.63 -13.85
CA ASP A 222 -21.88 -6.23 -13.48
C ASP A 222 -20.99 -5.81 -12.30
N TRP A 223 -20.67 -4.51 -12.25
CA TRP A 223 -19.99 -3.85 -11.15
C TRP A 223 -20.87 -2.78 -10.56
N LYS A 224 -21.19 -2.90 -9.27
CA LYS A 224 -22.11 -2.02 -8.56
C LYS A 224 -21.46 -1.28 -7.40
N VAL A 225 -22.10 -0.20 -7.03
CA VAL A 225 -21.83 0.54 -5.80
C VAL A 225 -23.11 0.61 -4.98
N ASN A 226 -23.06 0.06 -3.77
CA ASN A 226 -24.14 0.22 -2.80
C ASN A 226 -24.01 1.61 -2.17
N LEU A 227 -25.03 2.41 -2.34
CA LEU A 227 -25.15 3.71 -1.68
C LEU A 227 -25.74 3.48 -0.29
N VAL A 228 -25.06 3.97 0.74
CA VAL A 228 -25.37 3.69 2.15
C VAL A 228 -25.64 4.99 2.89
N GLU A 229 -26.83 5.10 3.50
CA GLU A 229 -27.15 6.19 4.42
C GLU A 229 -26.83 5.80 5.86
N ILE A 230 -26.61 6.79 6.73
CA ILE A 230 -26.42 6.62 8.16
C ILE A 230 -27.69 7.07 8.88
N THR A 231 -28.39 6.13 9.53
CA THR A 231 -29.63 6.39 10.27
C THR A 231 -29.41 6.11 11.76
N GLY A 232 -28.98 7.11 12.50
CA GLY A 232 -28.76 6.96 13.95
C GLY A 232 -27.30 7.16 14.36
N ASN A 233 -26.82 6.35 15.32
CA ASN A 233 -25.46 6.47 15.81
C ASN A 233 -24.47 5.82 14.85
N PRO A 234 -23.48 6.57 14.27
CA PRO A 234 -22.47 6.02 13.35
C PRO A 234 -21.60 4.91 13.95
N ASP A 235 -21.50 4.82 15.28
CA ASP A 235 -20.72 3.78 15.95
C ASP A 235 -21.44 2.40 15.95
N MET A 236 -22.71 2.36 15.51
CA MET A 236 -23.53 1.18 15.52
C MET A 236 -23.70 0.63 14.10
N PRO A 237 -23.33 -0.64 13.82
CA PRO A 237 -23.44 -1.24 12.48
C PRO A 237 -24.83 -1.18 11.87
N GLU A 238 -25.88 -1.30 12.68
CA GLU A 238 -27.29 -1.22 12.26
C GLU A 238 -27.72 0.16 11.75
N SER A 239 -26.92 1.19 11.99
CA SER A 239 -27.17 2.54 11.47
C SER A 239 -26.88 2.67 9.98
N TYR A 240 -26.08 1.78 9.41
CA TYR A 240 -25.70 1.79 8.00
C TYR A 240 -26.71 1.04 7.15
N LYS A 241 -27.48 1.77 6.35
CA LYS A 241 -28.56 1.21 5.54
C LYS A 241 -28.34 1.44 4.05
N PRO A 242 -28.29 0.39 3.23
CA PRO A 242 -28.27 0.55 1.78
C PRO A 242 -29.57 1.16 1.29
N VAL A 243 -29.47 2.20 0.48
CA VAL A 243 -30.64 2.90 -0.14
C VAL A 243 -30.79 2.55 -1.61
N ALA A 244 -29.71 2.25 -2.31
CA ALA A 244 -29.69 1.85 -3.71
C ALA A 244 -28.40 1.08 -4.04
N ALA A 245 -28.44 0.35 -5.16
CA ALA A 245 -27.26 -0.21 -5.80
C ALA A 245 -27.22 0.30 -7.25
N VAL A 246 -26.20 1.07 -7.60
CA VAL A 246 -26.05 1.67 -8.92
C VAL A 246 -24.86 1.06 -9.66
N ASN A 247 -24.85 1.13 -10.98
CA ASN A 247 -23.68 0.70 -11.77
C ASN A 247 -22.50 1.62 -11.49
N LEU A 248 -21.29 1.05 -11.35
CA LEU A 248 -20.07 1.78 -11.00
C LEU A 248 -19.73 2.85 -12.08
N GLU A 249 -19.78 2.50 -13.35
CA GLU A 249 -19.45 3.41 -14.45
C GLU A 249 -20.46 4.57 -14.51
N ALA A 250 -21.75 4.29 -14.35
CA ALA A 250 -22.79 5.30 -14.30
C ALA A 250 -22.59 6.24 -13.11
N LEU A 251 -22.29 5.71 -11.92
CA LEU A 251 -21.96 6.52 -10.74
C LEU A 251 -20.78 7.47 -11.01
N LEU A 252 -19.66 6.91 -11.50
CA LEU A 252 -18.45 7.69 -11.75
C LEU A 252 -18.67 8.79 -12.77
N SER A 253 -19.52 8.52 -13.79
CA SER A 253 -19.89 9.50 -14.82
C SER A 253 -20.81 10.62 -14.30
N ALA A 254 -21.53 10.37 -13.22
CA ALA A 254 -22.46 11.33 -12.62
C ALA A 254 -21.81 12.21 -11.52
N LEU A 255 -20.57 11.92 -11.13
CA LEU A 255 -19.82 12.74 -10.18
C LEU A 255 -19.29 14.00 -10.87
N ASP A 256 -19.41 15.14 -10.18
CA ASP A 256 -18.76 16.37 -10.59
C ASP A 256 -17.23 16.29 -10.30
N SER A 257 -16.43 16.95 -11.13
CA SER A 257 -14.97 16.97 -10.98
C SER A 257 -14.48 17.53 -9.63
N SER A 258 -15.32 18.31 -8.94
CA SER A 258 -15.03 18.83 -7.60
C SER A 258 -15.34 17.84 -6.47
N GLU A 259 -16.05 16.75 -6.76
CA GLU A 259 -16.47 15.75 -5.77
C GLU A 259 -15.45 14.64 -5.55
N PHE A 260 -14.42 14.57 -6.39
CA PHE A 260 -13.37 13.54 -6.23
C PHE A 260 -11.99 14.06 -6.63
N GLU A 261 -10.98 13.34 -6.22
CA GLU A 261 -9.60 13.52 -6.69
C GLU A 261 -8.95 12.18 -7.00
N LEU A 262 -7.98 12.20 -7.91
CA LEU A 262 -7.19 11.03 -8.26
C LEU A 262 -6.12 10.81 -7.21
N LEU A 263 -6.04 9.61 -6.64
CA LEU A 263 -4.98 9.22 -5.71
C LEU A 263 -3.77 8.62 -6.44
N ASP A 264 -4.03 7.75 -7.40
CA ASP A 264 -3.03 7.08 -8.24
C ASP A 264 -3.61 6.80 -9.64
N ALA A 265 -3.05 5.85 -10.40
CA ALA A 265 -3.50 5.55 -11.76
C ALA A 265 -4.94 5.02 -11.84
N ASN A 266 -5.47 4.41 -10.80
CA ASN A 266 -6.79 3.77 -10.82
C ASN A 266 -7.72 4.14 -9.66
N GLN A 267 -7.20 4.66 -8.57
CA GLN A 267 -7.98 4.95 -7.36
C GLN A 267 -8.38 6.41 -7.31
N ILE A 268 -9.66 6.68 -7.05
CA ILE A 268 -10.18 8.01 -6.78
C ILE A 268 -10.69 8.09 -5.34
N GLU A 269 -10.45 9.21 -4.70
CA GLU A 269 -11.06 9.56 -3.42
C GLU A 269 -12.26 10.45 -3.67
N ILE A 270 -13.45 9.91 -3.44
CA ILE A 270 -14.72 10.65 -3.47
C ILE A 270 -14.86 11.35 -2.12
N LYS A 271 -15.00 12.67 -2.16
CA LYS A 271 -15.20 13.49 -0.96
C LYS A 271 -16.57 13.21 -0.34
N LYS A 272 -16.71 13.54 0.93
CA LYS A 272 -17.96 13.40 1.67
C LYS A 272 -19.14 13.94 0.88
N LEU A 273 -20.09 13.07 0.56
CA LEU A 273 -21.33 13.43 -0.09
C LEU A 273 -22.45 13.56 0.94
N SER A 274 -23.29 14.60 0.81
CA SER A 274 -24.48 14.70 1.63
C SER A 274 -25.50 13.61 1.29
N LYS A 275 -26.43 13.36 2.19
CA LYS A 275 -27.53 12.41 1.96
C LYS A 275 -28.34 12.79 0.68
N GLU A 276 -28.62 14.07 0.48
CA GLU A 276 -29.33 14.55 -0.69
C GLU A 276 -28.59 14.22 -1.99
N ARG A 277 -27.24 14.43 -2.00
CA ARG A 277 -26.42 14.11 -3.15
C ARG A 277 -26.36 12.59 -3.40
N LEU A 278 -26.24 11.81 -2.35
CA LEU A 278 -26.28 10.35 -2.43
C LEU A 278 -27.59 9.85 -3.06
N LEU A 279 -28.73 10.41 -2.64
CA LEU A 279 -30.04 10.07 -3.19
C LEU A 279 -30.21 10.52 -4.65
N GLN A 280 -29.60 11.62 -5.07
CA GLN A 280 -29.54 11.99 -6.49
C GLN A 280 -28.78 10.96 -7.32
N LEU A 281 -27.62 10.50 -6.82
CA LEU A 281 -26.84 9.45 -7.47
C LEU A 281 -27.57 8.10 -7.51
N ALA A 282 -28.53 7.86 -6.64
CA ALA A 282 -29.39 6.68 -6.68
C ALA A 282 -30.35 6.62 -7.89
N GLN A 283 -30.43 7.71 -8.66
CA GLN A 283 -31.31 7.82 -9.85
C GLN A 283 -30.56 7.54 -11.17
N VAL A 284 -29.24 7.29 -11.12
CA VAL A 284 -28.41 7.04 -12.33
C VAL A 284 -28.40 5.58 -12.75
#